data_52ed8fecb301a6d3d21fa77fe87d1cc6
#
_entry.id   52ed8fecb301a6d3d21fa77fe87d1cc6
#
_cell.length_a   1.000
_cell.length_b   1.000
_cell.length_c   1.000
_cell.angle_alpha   90.00
_cell.angle_beta   90.00
_cell.angle_gamma   90.00
#
_symmetry.space_group_name_H-M   'P 1'
#
loop_
_entity.id
_entity.type
_entity.pdbx_description
1 polymer ?
#
loop_
_entity_poly.entity_id
_entity_poly.type
_entity_poly.pdbx_seq_one_letter_code
_entity_poly.pdbx_strand_id
1 'polypeptide(L)'
;ADLESKMTPDTHAMIVCNPQNPTGNVWSKEDLLRIGRLCLEKQIVVLSDEIHSDIVRDGHSYVPFASLPDKAVVDNSITFNAISKTFNLAGMKNAYFFTTNPVLLSRIKQHHRGDLSTLGVVANEAAYRHGAQWFDQVRPYLDNNHKIVESAVAKMPGVSVTKAQGTYLSWINFSSVIESVDASEMAIRNGKASPEHYF
;
A
#
# COMPACT_ATOMS: atom_id res chain seq x y z
N ALA A 1 19.31 -9.64 1.01
CA ALA A 1 19.57 -10.72 1.97
C ALA A 1 18.28 -11.30 2.57
N ASP A 2 17.54 -10.55 3.46
CA ASP A 2 16.35 -11.12 4.13
C ASP A 2 15.22 -11.49 3.15
N LEU A 3 14.84 -10.59 2.23
CA LEU A 3 13.84 -10.88 1.19
C LEU A 3 14.23 -12.09 0.36
N GLU A 4 15.48 -12.15 -0.09
CA GLU A 4 15.97 -13.24 -0.94
C GLU A 4 15.97 -14.59 -0.21
N SER A 5 16.29 -14.61 1.08
CA SER A 5 16.28 -15.84 1.88
C SER A 5 14.87 -16.42 2.12
N LYS A 6 13.83 -15.61 1.91
CA LYS A 6 12.43 -16.03 2.04
C LYS A 6 11.81 -16.50 0.72
N MET A 7 12.49 -16.29 -0.40
CA MET A 7 12.05 -16.78 -1.70
C MET A 7 12.39 -18.28 -1.85
N THR A 8 11.40 -19.07 -2.18
CA THR A 8 11.54 -20.52 -2.42
C THR A 8 11.22 -20.84 -3.87
N PRO A 9 11.50 -22.07 -4.37
CA PRO A 9 11.09 -22.49 -5.71
C PRO A 9 9.57 -22.41 -5.95
N ASP A 10 8.75 -22.42 -4.89
CA ASP A 10 7.30 -22.30 -4.96
C ASP A 10 6.81 -20.83 -4.92
N THR A 11 7.72 -19.87 -4.83
CA THR A 11 7.39 -18.44 -4.86
C THR A 11 7.21 -18.00 -6.31
N HIS A 12 5.97 -17.76 -6.76
CA HIS A 12 5.67 -17.39 -8.15
C HIS A 12 5.33 -15.91 -8.35
N ALA A 13 4.91 -15.22 -7.30
CA ALA A 13 4.60 -13.81 -7.34
C ALA A 13 4.99 -13.10 -6.05
N MET A 14 5.26 -11.79 -6.14
CA MET A 14 5.56 -10.92 -5.00
C MET A 14 4.69 -9.66 -5.09
N ILE A 15 3.96 -9.36 -4.02
CA ILE A 15 3.23 -8.10 -3.90
C ILE A 15 4.19 -7.03 -3.38
N VAL A 16 4.29 -5.93 -4.12
CA VAL A 16 5.02 -4.71 -3.73
C VAL A 16 4.01 -3.59 -3.55
N CYS A 17 3.69 -3.27 -2.31
CA CYS A 17 2.77 -2.17 -1.99
C CYS A 17 3.56 -0.84 -1.92
N ASN A 18 3.18 0.15 -2.73
CA ASN A 18 3.87 1.44 -2.82
C ASN A 18 2.91 2.61 -3.11
N PRO A 19 2.68 3.52 -2.18
CA PRO A 19 3.08 3.53 -0.75
C PRO A 19 2.57 2.33 0.04
N GLN A 20 3.36 1.87 1.00
CA GLN A 20 3.08 0.64 1.72
C GLN A 20 2.01 0.84 2.80
N ASN A 21 0.99 0.01 2.79
CA ASN A 21 -0.02 -0.10 3.85
C ASN A 21 0.38 -1.27 4.79
N PRO A 22 0.50 -1.06 6.11
CA PRO A 22 0.05 0.12 6.87
C PRO A 22 1.13 1.13 7.28
N THR A 23 2.41 0.87 7.01
CA THR A 23 3.54 1.65 7.56
C THR A 23 3.73 3.02 6.92
N GLY A 24 3.17 3.22 5.72
CA GLY A 24 3.30 4.45 4.95
C GLY A 24 4.67 4.64 4.28
N ASN A 25 5.50 3.60 4.17
CA ASN A 25 6.77 3.69 3.47
C ASN A 25 6.55 3.95 1.98
N VAL A 26 7.32 4.86 1.40
CA VAL A 26 7.41 5.11 -0.05
C VAL A 26 8.76 4.60 -0.55
N TRP A 27 8.73 3.59 -1.42
CA TRP A 27 9.94 2.95 -1.91
C TRP A 27 10.73 3.86 -2.85
N SER A 28 12.06 3.89 -2.69
CA SER A 28 12.94 4.57 -3.62
C SER A 28 12.99 3.87 -4.98
N LYS A 29 13.37 4.61 -6.03
CA LYS A 29 13.59 4.04 -7.37
C LYS A 29 14.63 2.92 -7.34
N GLU A 30 15.68 3.11 -6.55
CA GLU A 30 16.78 2.16 -6.37
C GLU A 30 16.30 0.87 -5.73
N ASP A 31 15.47 0.97 -4.68
CA ASP A 31 14.91 -0.22 -4.00
C ASP A 31 13.93 -0.97 -4.90
N LEU A 32 13.05 -0.25 -5.61
CA LEU A 32 12.14 -0.86 -6.58
C LEU A 32 12.89 -1.61 -7.69
N LEU A 33 13.99 -1.02 -8.22
CA LEU A 33 14.85 -1.69 -9.20
C LEU A 33 15.52 -2.94 -8.63
N ARG A 34 16.04 -2.88 -7.40
CA ARG A 34 16.69 -4.03 -6.74
C ARG A 34 15.67 -5.16 -6.51
N ILE A 35 14.48 -4.83 -6.02
CA ILE A 35 13.38 -5.80 -5.85
C ILE A 35 13.01 -6.41 -7.19
N GLY A 36 12.78 -5.57 -8.20
CA GLY A 36 12.36 -6.02 -9.52
C GLY A 36 13.38 -6.92 -10.20
N ARG A 37 14.68 -6.60 -10.12
CA ARG A 37 15.76 -7.45 -10.66
C ARG A 37 15.87 -8.79 -9.94
N LEU A 38 15.77 -8.79 -8.61
CA LEU A 38 15.74 -10.03 -7.85
C LEU A 38 14.55 -10.92 -8.24
N CYS A 39 13.37 -10.33 -8.38
CA CYS A 39 12.18 -11.06 -8.82
C CYS A 39 12.34 -11.60 -10.24
N LEU A 40 12.89 -10.81 -11.17
CA LEU A 40 13.15 -11.24 -12.54
C LEU A 40 14.14 -12.41 -12.59
N GLU A 41 15.24 -12.34 -11.85
CA GLU A 41 16.23 -13.41 -11.75
C GLU A 41 15.64 -14.72 -11.23
N LYS A 42 14.75 -14.63 -10.24
CA LYS A 42 14.06 -15.79 -9.63
C LYS A 42 12.79 -16.19 -10.38
N GLN A 43 12.46 -15.59 -11.51
CA GLN A 43 11.24 -15.84 -12.28
C GLN A 43 9.94 -15.59 -11.49
N ILE A 44 9.96 -14.64 -10.56
CA ILE A 44 8.84 -14.21 -9.73
C ILE A 44 8.19 -12.98 -10.35
N VAL A 45 6.88 -13.01 -10.61
CA VAL A 45 6.15 -11.85 -11.16
C VAL A 45 5.91 -10.81 -10.05
N VAL A 46 6.19 -9.54 -10.33
CA VAL A 46 5.88 -8.44 -9.41
C VAL A 46 4.42 -8.01 -9.58
N LEU A 47 3.67 -8.00 -8.49
CA LEU A 47 2.33 -7.43 -8.38
C LEU A 47 2.46 -6.09 -7.65
N SER A 48 2.54 -4.99 -8.42
CA SER A 48 2.71 -3.65 -7.85
C SER A 48 1.35 -3.09 -7.43
N ASP A 49 1.09 -3.07 -6.13
CA ASP A 49 -0.11 -2.45 -5.55
C ASP A 49 0.15 -0.96 -5.32
N GLU A 50 -0.39 -0.13 -6.19
CA GLU A 50 -0.19 1.32 -6.22
C GLU A 50 -1.45 2.10 -5.84
N ILE A 51 -2.38 1.46 -5.15
CA ILE A 51 -3.68 2.06 -4.79
C ILE A 51 -3.55 3.34 -3.93
N HIS A 52 -2.42 3.52 -3.25
CA HIS A 52 -2.11 4.71 -2.45
C HIS A 52 -1.18 5.71 -3.16
N SER A 53 -0.88 5.53 -4.44
CA SER A 53 0.12 6.30 -5.21
C SER A 53 -0.04 7.82 -5.13
N ASP A 54 -1.27 8.32 -5.08
CA ASP A 54 -1.54 9.76 -5.03
C ASP A 54 -1.41 10.33 -3.61
N ILE A 55 -1.49 9.49 -2.57
CA ILE A 55 -1.50 9.90 -1.17
C ILE A 55 -0.07 9.86 -0.62
N VAL A 56 0.73 10.83 -1.05
CA VAL A 56 2.12 11.01 -0.61
C VAL A 56 2.23 12.32 0.15
N ARG A 57 2.93 12.29 1.29
CA ARG A 57 3.13 13.45 2.16
C ARG A 57 4.15 14.43 1.57
N ASP A 58 4.06 15.67 1.97
CA ASP A 58 4.98 16.71 1.53
C ASP A 58 6.44 16.35 1.84
N GLY A 59 7.32 16.62 0.87
CA GLY A 59 8.75 16.28 0.94
C GLY A 59 9.09 14.86 0.49
N HIS A 60 8.11 14.04 0.11
CA HIS A 60 8.32 12.70 -0.43
C HIS A 60 7.83 12.60 -1.87
N SER A 61 8.39 11.66 -2.63
CA SER A 61 8.06 11.45 -4.04
C SER A 61 7.79 9.97 -4.31
N TYR A 62 6.63 9.70 -4.88
CA TYR A 62 6.27 8.37 -5.34
C TYR A 62 6.88 8.09 -6.71
N VAL A 63 7.32 6.85 -6.91
CA VAL A 63 7.83 6.34 -8.20
C VAL A 63 6.95 5.18 -8.66
N PRO A 64 6.23 5.30 -9.79
CA PRO A 64 5.49 4.19 -10.37
C PRO A 64 6.44 3.04 -10.76
N PHE A 65 6.09 1.80 -10.45
CA PHE A 65 6.91 0.64 -10.85
C PHE A 65 7.09 0.56 -12.37
N ALA A 66 6.04 0.87 -13.12
CA ALA A 66 6.06 0.87 -14.58
C ALA A 66 6.92 1.99 -15.20
N SER A 67 7.40 2.97 -14.42
CA SER A 67 8.30 4.04 -14.86
C SER A 67 9.79 3.72 -14.68
N LEU A 68 10.11 2.55 -14.14
CA LEU A 68 11.49 2.13 -13.94
C LEU A 68 12.23 2.02 -15.28
N PRO A 69 13.55 2.34 -15.33
CA PRO A 69 14.30 2.41 -16.58
C PRO A 69 14.66 1.02 -17.17
N ASP A 70 14.48 -0.04 -16.39
CA ASP A 70 14.80 -1.41 -16.79
C ASP A 70 13.54 -2.07 -17.38
N LYS A 71 13.48 -2.12 -18.72
CA LYS A 71 12.30 -2.66 -19.43
C LYS A 71 12.00 -4.11 -19.05
N ALA A 72 12.99 -4.95 -18.85
CA ALA A 72 12.79 -6.36 -18.50
C ALA A 72 12.14 -6.49 -17.11
N VAL A 73 12.52 -5.62 -16.16
CA VAL A 73 11.90 -5.54 -14.83
C VAL A 73 10.43 -5.08 -14.95
N VAL A 74 10.17 -4.05 -15.76
CA VAL A 74 8.79 -3.54 -15.97
C VAL A 74 7.92 -4.59 -16.65
N ASP A 75 8.41 -5.27 -17.68
CA ASP A 75 7.67 -6.32 -18.40
C ASP A 75 7.39 -7.56 -17.49
N ASN A 76 8.12 -7.71 -16.39
CA ASN A 76 7.87 -8.76 -15.37
C ASN A 76 6.92 -8.29 -14.26
N SER A 77 6.07 -7.30 -14.51
CA SER A 77 5.17 -6.74 -13.51
C SER A 77 3.74 -6.55 -14.00
N ILE A 78 2.84 -6.48 -13.03
CA ILE A 78 1.44 -6.07 -13.19
C ILE A 78 1.18 -4.99 -12.14
N THR A 79 0.72 -3.83 -12.59
CA THR A 79 0.36 -2.71 -11.70
C THR A 79 -1.14 -2.68 -11.46
N PHE A 80 -1.53 -2.49 -10.20
CA PHE A 80 -2.92 -2.39 -9.75
C PHE A 80 -3.18 -1.02 -9.14
N ASN A 81 -4.32 -0.42 -9.50
CA ASN A 81 -4.76 0.85 -8.93
C ASN A 81 -6.30 0.96 -8.92
N ALA A 82 -6.83 1.93 -8.19
CA ALA A 82 -8.26 2.19 -8.08
C ALA A 82 -8.54 3.62 -7.57
N ILE A 83 -9.73 4.11 -7.86
CA ILE A 83 -10.24 5.37 -7.29
C ILE A 83 -10.57 5.28 -5.80
N SER A 84 -10.53 4.09 -5.24
CA SER A 84 -11.04 3.78 -3.89
C SER A 84 -10.38 4.61 -2.79
N LYS A 85 -9.07 4.83 -2.88
CA LYS A 85 -8.29 5.51 -1.84
C LYS A 85 -8.14 7.00 -2.13
N THR A 86 -7.71 7.34 -3.33
CA THR A 86 -7.52 8.74 -3.76
C THR A 86 -8.79 9.57 -3.63
N PHE A 87 -9.93 9.02 -4.05
CA PHE A 87 -11.21 9.74 -4.11
C PHE A 87 -12.27 9.23 -3.10
N ASN A 88 -11.87 8.39 -2.14
CA ASN A 88 -12.77 7.82 -1.13
C ASN A 88 -14.00 7.09 -1.74
N LEU A 89 -13.81 6.39 -2.84
CA LEU A 89 -14.88 5.74 -3.62
C LEU A 89 -14.82 4.20 -3.55
N ALA A 90 -14.42 3.64 -2.42
CA ALA A 90 -14.32 2.19 -2.23
C ALA A 90 -15.65 1.44 -2.48
N GLY A 91 -16.78 2.09 -2.18
CA GLY A 91 -18.13 1.55 -2.41
C GLY A 91 -18.47 1.32 -3.87
N MET A 92 -17.78 1.99 -4.81
CA MET A 92 -17.99 1.84 -6.26
C MET A 92 -17.45 0.52 -6.82
N LYS A 93 -16.60 -0.19 -6.06
CA LYS A 93 -16.03 -1.51 -6.43
C LYS A 93 -15.41 -1.51 -7.82
N ASN A 94 -14.66 -0.45 -8.15
CA ASN A 94 -13.97 -0.31 -9.43
C ASN A 94 -12.45 -0.22 -9.19
N ALA A 95 -11.71 -1.07 -9.89
CA ALA A 95 -10.26 -1.10 -9.91
C ALA A 95 -9.79 -1.46 -11.32
N TYR A 96 -8.54 -1.18 -11.62
CA TYR A 96 -7.92 -1.56 -12.87
C TYR A 96 -6.50 -2.08 -12.65
N PHE A 97 -6.02 -2.82 -13.61
CA PHE A 97 -4.62 -3.21 -13.69
C PHE A 97 -4.09 -2.98 -15.09
N PHE A 98 -2.79 -2.87 -15.20
CA PHE A 98 -2.10 -2.85 -16.49
C PHE A 98 -0.75 -3.56 -16.41
N THR A 99 -0.27 -4.00 -17.55
CA THR A 99 1.07 -4.55 -17.74
C THR A 99 1.53 -4.22 -19.15
N THR A 100 2.84 -4.01 -19.31
CA THR A 100 3.47 -3.82 -20.63
C THR A 100 3.76 -5.16 -21.33
N ASN A 101 3.58 -6.28 -20.62
CA ASN A 101 3.83 -7.62 -21.14
C ASN A 101 2.55 -8.23 -21.75
N PRO A 102 2.47 -8.40 -23.10
CA PRO A 102 1.27 -8.92 -23.74
C PRO A 102 0.98 -10.38 -23.37
N VAL A 103 1.99 -11.17 -22.99
CA VAL A 103 1.81 -12.56 -22.57
C VAL A 103 1.11 -12.61 -21.22
N LEU A 104 1.56 -11.80 -20.23
CA LEU A 104 0.89 -11.69 -18.95
C LEU A 104 -0.54 -11.20 -19.12
N LEU A 105 -0.76 -10.17 -19.92
CA LEU A 105 -2.09 -9.64 -20.21
C LEU A 105 -3.02 -10.70 -20.80
N SER A 106 -2.52 -11.48 -21.77
CA SER A 106 -3.29 -12.56 -22.41
C SER A 106 -3.69 -13.64 -21.41
N ARG A 107 -2.74 -14.06 -20.54
CA ARG A 107 -3.00 -15.07 -19.50
C ARG A 107 -4.07 -14.61 -18.52
N ILE A 108 -3.99 -13.36 -18.05
CA ILE A 108 -4.99 -12.80 -17.12
C ILE A 108 -6.38 -12.81 -17.79
N LYS A 109 -6.49 -12.32 -19.03
CA LYS A 109 -7.77 -12.27 -19.77
C LYS A 109 -8.40 -13.63 -20.02
N GLN A 110 -7.60 -14.70 -20.10
CA GLN A 110 -8.12 -16.07 -20.27
C GLN A 110 -8.77 -16.61 -18.98
N HIS A 111 -8.32 -16.17 -17.81
CA HIS A 111 -8.72 -16.70 -16.52
C HIS A 111 -9.56 -15.72 -15.67
N HIS A 112 -9.67 -14.47 -16.09
CA HIS A 112 -10.42 -13.45 -15.36
C HIS A 112 -11.43 -12.76 -16.26
N ARG A 113 -12.71 -12.85 -15.89
CA ARG A 113 -13.78 -12.06 -16.44
C ARG A 113 -14.12 -10.96 -15.44
N GLY A 114 -13.76 -9.72 -15.78
CA GLY A 114 -14.12 -8.55 -14.98
C GLY A 114 -15.51 -8.04 -15.36
N ASP A 115 -16.49 -8.28 -14.52
CA ASP A 115 -17.79 -7.64 -14.67
C ASP A 115 -17.76 -6.30 -13.95
N LEU A 116 -17.81 -5.20 -14.72
CA LEU A 116 -17.75 -3.84 -14.19
C LEU A 116 -19.14 -3.31 -13.88
N SER A 117 -19.30 -2.71 -12.72
CA SER A 117 -20.50 -1.91 -12.41
C SER A 117 -20.52 -0.66 -13.29
N THR A 118 -21.63 -0.41 -14.00
CA THR A 118 -21.80 0.81 -14.82
C THR A 118 -21.57 2.06 -13.98
N LEU A 119 -22.11 2.13 -12.76
CA LEU A 119 -21.89 3.25 -11.84
C LEU A 119 -20.41 3.36 -11.43
N GLY A 120 -19.73 2.23 -11.23
CA GLY A 120 -18.30 2.20 -10.91
C GLY A 120 -17.45 2.77 -12.03
N VAL A 121 -17.74 2.45 -13.29
CA VAL A 121 -17.02 2.98 -14.46
C VAL A 121 -17.24 4.49 -14.60
N VAL A 122 -18.49 4.96 -14.52
CA VAL A 122 -18.80 6.40 -14.59
C VAL A 122 -18.16 7.18 -13.44
N ALA A 123 -18.19 6.62 -12.21
CA ALA A 123 -17.55 7.24 -11.07
C ALA A 123 -16.02 7.31 -11.23
N ASN A 124 -15.40 6.26 -11.79
CA ASN A 124 -13.98 6.21 -12.06
C ASN A 124 -13.57 7.31 -13.07
N GLU A 125 -14.29 7.41 -14.19
CA GLU A 125 -14.03 8.44 -15.19
C GLU A 125 -14.23 9.86 -14.60
N ALA A 126 -15.32 10.10 -13.90
CA ALA A 126 -15.62 11.39 -13.30
C ALA A 126 -14.56 11.80 -12.25
N ALA A 127 -14.13 10.86 -11.40
CA ALA A 127 -13.12 11.10 -10.39
C ALA A 127 -11.79 11.55 -11.01
N TYR A 128 -11.27 10.83 -12.00
CA TYR A 128 -10.01 11.20 -12.65
C TYR A 128 -10.13 12.44 -13.53
N ARG A 129 -11.26 12.69 -14.17
CA ARG A 129 -11.44 13.90 -15.00
C ARG A 129 -11.67 15.17 -14.20
N HIS A 130 -12.34 15.07 -13.04
CA HIS A 130 -12.86 16.25 -12.34
C HIS A 130 -12.49 16.31 -10.86
N GLY A 131 -11.87 15.27 -10.29
CA GLY A 131 -11.58 15.17 -8.86
C GLY A 131 -10.33 15.89 -8.38
N ALA A 132 -9.47 16.41 -9.28
CA ALA A 132 -8.17 16.99 -8.92
C ALA A 132 -8.31 18.12 -7.87
N GLN A 133 -9.19 19.08 -8.08
CA GLN A 133 -9.38 20.21 -7.17
C GLN A 133 -9.83 19.78 -5.76
N TRP A 134 -10.63 18.72 -5.66
CA TRP A 134 -11.02 18.15 -4.38
C TRP A 134 -9.82 17.47 -3.71
N PHE A 135 -9.06 16.67 -4.46
CA PHE A 135 -7.91 15.95 -3.94
C PHE A 135 -6.79 16.88 -3.46
N ASP A 136 -6.55 18.00 -4.16
CA ASP A 136 -5.58 19.01 -3.78
C ASP A 136 -5.88 19.65 -2.41
N GLN A 137 -7.16 19.65 -1.98
CA GLN A 137 -7.57 20.10 -0.64
C GLN A 137 -7.46 18.96 0.40
N VAL A 138 -7.73 17.71 0.01
CA VAL A 138 -7.68 16.55 0.91
C VAL A 138 -6.24 16.20 1.30
N ARG A 139 -5.29 16.27 0.37
CA ARG A 139 -3.90 15.90 0.62
C ARG A 139 -3.25 16.66 1.78
N PRO A 140 -3.27 18.00 1.83
CA PRO A 140 -2.74 18.75 2.98
C PRO A 140 -3.53 18.52 4.27
N TYR A 141 -4.82 18.24 4.19
CA TYR A 141 -5.64 17.86 5.35
C TYR A 141 -5.15 16.52 5.95
N LEU A 142 -4.89 15.51 5.12
CA LEU A 142 -4.34 14.23 5.54
C LEU A 142 -2.94 14.38 6.15
N ASP A 143 -2.06 15.19 5.54
CA ASP A 143 -0.73 15.46 6.09
C ASP A 143 -0.82 16.14 7.46
N ASN A 144 -1.74 17.08 7.63
CA ASN A 144 -1.99 17.70 8.94
C ASN A 144 -2.48 16.69 9.99
N ASN A 145 -3.33 15.75 9.61
CA ASN A 145 -3.78 14.67 10.50
C ASN A 145 -2.62 13.81 10.98
N HIS A 146 -1.68 13.46 10.11
CA HIS A 146 -0.44 12.76 10.49
C HIS A 146 0.36 13.56 11.53
N LYS A 147 0.54 14.88 11.32
CA LYS A 147 1.25 15.77 12.26
C LYS A 147 0.57 15.83 13.63
N ILE A 148 -0.77 15.83 13.66
CA ILE A 148 -1.54 15.80 14.91
C ILE A 148 -1.28 14.48 15.65
N VAL A 149 -1.38 13.34 14.98
CA VAL A 149 -1.12 12.02 15.57
C VAL A 149 0.32 11.92 16.07
N GLU A 150 1.31 12.28 15.24
CA GLU A 150 2.73 12.29 15.60
C GLU A 150 3.00 13.14 16.86
N SER A 151 2.39 14.33 16.94
CA SER A 151 2.52 15.25 18.06
C SER A 151 1.84 14.74 19.32
N ALA A 152 0.72 14.03 19.20
CA ALA A 152 0.04 13.42 20.34
C ALA A 152 0.83 12.23 20.86
N VAL A 153 1.28 11.32 20.00
CA VAL A 153 2.05 10.12 20.35
C VAL A 153 3.39 10.49 21.01
N ALA A 154 4.05 11.56 20.54
CA ALA A 154 5.30 12.04 21.15
C ALA A 154 5.17 12.42 22.64
N LYS A 155 3.96 12.63 23.15
CA LYS A 155 3.67 12.94 24.55
C LYS A 155 3.23 11.70 25.35
N MET A 156 3.13 10.53 24.72
CA MET A 156 2.67 9.29 25.35
C MET A 156 3.88 8.41 25.71
N PRO A 157 4.21 8.21 27.00
CA PRO A 157 5.30 7.32 27.39
C PRO A 157 5.06 5.88 26.91
N GLY A 158 6.09 5.27 26.33
CA GLY A 158 6.03 3.88 25.86
C GLY A 158 5.28 3.67 24.54
N VAL A 159 4.77 4.73 23.92
CA VAL A 159 4.11 4.67 22.58
C VAL A 159 5.00 5.28 21.53
N SER A 160 5.05 4.67 20.35
CA SER A 160 5.75 5.24 19.20
C SER A 160 4.89 5.12 17.93
N VAL A 161 5.14 5.97 16.95
CA VAL A 161 4.47 5.95 15.64
C VAL A 161 5.50 5.93 14.53
N THR A 162 5.25 5.12 13.51
CA THR A 162 6.06 5.13 12.28
C THR A 162 5.84 6.45 11.55
N LYS A 163 6.94 7.13 11.17
CA LYS A 163 6.86 8.33 10.33
C LYS A 163 6.47 7.93 8.92
N ALA A 164 5.16 7.96 8.66
CA ALA A 164 4.63 7.66 7.34
C ALA A 164 5.10 8.70 6.30
N GLN A 165 5.45 8.25 5.12
CA GLN A 165 5.81 9.07 3.95
C GLN A 165 4.63 9.19 2.98
N GLY A 166 3.65 8.29 3.10
CA GLY A 166 2.42 8.24 2.31
C GLY A 166 1.30 7.50 3.02
N THR A 167 0.19 7.30 2.35
CA THR A 167 -1.08 6.78 2.85
C THR A 167 -1.78 7.76 3.83
N TYR A 168 -2.96 7.41 4.30
CA TYR A 168 -3.69 8.12 5.36
C TYR A 168 -3.71 7.32 6.68
N LEU A 169 -2.82 6.32 6.81
CA LEU A 169 -2.77 5.41 7.95
C LEU A 169 -1.64 5.80 8.90
N SER A 170 -1.88 5.66 10.19
CA SER A 170 -0.86 5.81 11.22
C SER A 170 -0.60 4.45 11.86
N TRP A 171 0.64 3.98 11.80
CA TRP A 171 1.06 2.72 12.40
C TRP A 171 1.69 2.99 13.75
N ILE A 172 0.95 2.65 14.83
CA ILE A 172 1.31 2.99 16.20
C ILE A 172 1.74 1.71 16.93
N ASN A 173 2.87 1.78 17.66
CA ASN A 173 3.40 0.69 18.45
C ASN A 173 3.12 0.94 19.93
N PHE A 174 2.39 0.01 20.56
CA PHE A 174 2.02 0.00 21.96
C PHE A 174 2.75 -1.09 22.78
N SER A 175 3.76 -1.78 22.22
CA SER A 175 4.38 -2.94 22.86
C SER A 175 4.84 -2.66 24.29
N SER A 176 5.52 -1.53 24.53
CA SER A 176 5.98 -1.18 25.89
C SER A 176 4.84 -0.88 26.87
N VAL A 177 3.70 -0.38 26.38
CA VAL A 177 2.51 -0.17 27.22
C VAL A 177 1.89 -1.52 27.57
N ILE A 178 1.74 -2.41 26.57
CA ILE A 178 1.21 -3.76 26.73
C ILE A 178 2.00 -4.54 27.81
N GLU A 179 3.34 -4.46 27.75
CA GLU A 179 4.23 -5.07 28.73
C GLU A 179 4.07 -4.44 30.12
N SER A 180 3.97 -3.11 30.23
CA SER A 180 3.94 -2.39 31.50
C SER A 180 2.65 -2.58 32.30
N VAL A 181 1.54 -2.89 31.64
CA VAL A 181 0.22 -3.07 32.27
C VAL A 181 -0.20 -4.54 32.36
N ASP A 182 0.70 -5.49 32.08
CA ASP A 182 0.38 -6.93 32.02
C ASP A 182 -0.89 -7.22 31.23
N ALA A 183 -0.96 -6.64 30.04
CA ALA A 183 -2.14 -6.70 29.20
C ALA A 183 -2.52 -8.13 28.80
N SER A 184 -1.57 -9.06 28.81
CA SER A 184 -1.81 -10.49 28.56
C SER A 184 -2.70 -11.08 29.64
N GLU A 185 -2.40 -10.85 30.92
CA GLU A 185 -3.23 -11.31 32.04
C GLU A 185 -4.60 -10.62 32.02
N MET A 186 -4.64 -9.31 31.74
CA MET A 186 -5.89 -8.56 31.65
C MET A 186 -6.77 -9.09 30.50
N ALA A 187 -6.19 -9.43 29.34
CA ALA A 187 -6.92 -10.01 28.22
C ALA A 187 -7.55 -11.36 28.61
N ILE A 188 -6.78 -12.25 29.24
CA ILE A 188 -7.27 -13.55 29.70
C ILE A 188 -8.42 -13.38 30.71
N ARG A 189 -8.28 -12.50 31.71
CA ARG A 189 -9.32 -12.21 32.72
C ARG A 189 -10.62 -11.70 32.08
N ASN A 190 -10.52 -10.99 30.96
CA ASN A 190 -11.67 -10.45 30.23
C ASN A 190 -12.13 -11.35 29.09
N GLY A 191 -11.64 -12.59 28.99
CA GLY A 191 -12.04 -13.57 27.96
C GLY A 191 -11.63 -13.18 26.54
N LYS A 192 -10.53 -12.42 26.39
CA LYS A 192 -9.97 -12.02 25.09
C LYS A 192 -8.85 -12.96 24.67
N ALA A 193 -8.71 -13.18 23.35
CA ALA A 193 -7.73 -14.10 22.81
C ALA A 193 -6.29 -13.57 22.89
N SER A 194 -6.11 -12.24 22.88
CA SER A 194 -4.79 -11.60 22.93
C SER A 194 -4.89 -10.16 23.47
N PRO A 195 -3.75 -9.55 23.91
CA PRO A 195 -3.71 -8.16 24.35
C PRO A 195 -4.26 -7.15 23.32
N GLU A 196 -4.06 -7.40 22.04
CA GLU A 196 -4.54 -6.53 20.96
C GLU A 196 -6.06 -6.46 20.88
N HIS A 197 -6.75 -7.49 21.39
CA HIS A 197 -8.21 -7.52 21.47
C HIS A 197 -8.75 -6.84 22.76
N TYR A 198 -7.86 -6.45 23.66
CA TYR A 198 -8.24 -5.71 24.88
C TYR A 198 -8.31 -4.20 24.62
N PHE A 199 -7.41 -3.67 23.79
CA PHE A 199 -7.34 -2.28 23.39
C PHE A 199 -7.98 -2.07 22.00
#